data_7c9eb1116bf1d9b980774ca1becb77f0
#
_entry.id   7c9eb1116bf1d9b980774ca1becb77f0
#
_cell.length_a   1.000
_cell.length_b   1.000
_cell.length_c   1.000
_cell.angle_alpha   90.00
_cell.angle_beta   90.00
_cell.angle_gamma   90.00
#
_symmetry.space_group_name_H-M   'P 1'
#
loop_
_entity.id
_entity.type
_entity.pdbx_description
1 polymer ?
#
loop_
_entity_poly.entity_id
_entity_poly.type
_entity_poly.pdbx_seq_one_letter_code
_entity_poly.pdbx_strand_id
1 'polypeptide(L)'
;MQSLFAPDTVVKGEDRDGDGDPDVIEIRLEVMELNGKSPDGPAVVPEYEIGPGITPGFWVFAPKTRGMTTVNFESLVANRIIRLPSPVIRIEQGDEVRIILENSHYLPHTIHFHGLDHPFKTPDGDGNDGVPLFSEHPVMPGAARTYRVQPRHAGTMFYHCHVQPHAHILMGLQGMLVVEENRPNNWVQTFNIGAGRVRSPSVAVLEGYAREYDLHYLEIDTELNNRIQRFNDPRLVSRAIHRGYNITQREPDYFVLNGRSFPYTLRESMVVVRPGQKNLIRVLNGGAEGLALHFHGHKPTVTHRDGVAVALGARVQRDVFWIASAQRIDLELNTTNDGLNAYGEGAWLLHDHREQAVTSNGIGPGGDISMVIYENFLGPRGLPQTVGGVQSLAPYFSPAYYAGEMPVFIGMGGHDLLDPDRPRSGGSKTWLFWSGVCLLALLVLIWPARWRRAR
;
A
#
# COMPACT_ATOMS: atom_id res chain seq x y z
N MET A 1 15.30 -23.40 6.72
CA MET A 1 14.84 -22.83 5.42
C MET A 1 16.01 -22.03 4.85
N GLN A 2 16.38 -22.23 3.59
CA GLN A 2 17.36 -21.37 2.95
C GLN A 2 16.75 -19.98 2.75
N SER A 3 17.54 -18.93 2.96
CA SER A 3 17.11 -17.56 2.68
C SER A 3 16.86 -17.40 1.16
N LEU A 4 15.80 -16.66 0.82
CA LEU A 4 15.50 -16.27 -0.56
C LEU A 4 16.45 -15.17 -1.05
N PHE A 5 17.10 -14.45 -0.11
CA PHE A 5 18.10 -13.44 -0.44
C PHE A 5 19.44 -14.06 -0.82
N ALA A 6 20.18 -13.40 -1.69
CA ALA A 6 21.58 -13.72 -1.92
C ALA A 6 22.38 -13.53 -0.62
N PRO A 7 23.49 -14.29 -0.42
CA PRO A 7 24.26 -14.21 0.84
C PRO A 7 24.81 -12.81 1.14
N ASP A 8 25.02 -12.00 0.10
CA ASP A 8 25.59 -10.66 0.15
C ASP A 8 24.53 -9.55 0.08
N THR A 9 23.23 -9.89 0.19
CA THR A 9 22.14 -8.90 0.14
C THR A 9 22.20 -7.89 1.27
N VAL A 10 22.54 -8.33 2.48
CA VAL A 10 22.82 -7.50 3.64
C VAL A 10 24.06 -8.03 4.32
N VAL A 11 25.11 -7.21 4.37
CA VAL A 11 26.32 -7.51 5.09
C VAL A 11 26.47 -6.53 6.24
N LYS A 12 26.56 -7.04 7.45
CA LYS A 12 26.76 -6.27 8.68
C LYS A 12 28.15 -6.55 9.24
N GLY A 13 28.91 -5.51 9.45
CA GLY A 13 30.29 -5.60 9.94
C GLY A 13 30.57 -4.53 10.98
N GLU A 14 31.75 -4.59 11.60
CA GLU A 14 32.30 -3.65 12.57
C GLU A 14 31.30 -2.98 13.52
N ASP A 15 31.44 -3.27 14.79
CA ASP A 15 30.88 -2.51 15.90
C ASP A 15 31.96 -1.44 16.25
N ARG A 16 31.72 -0.17 15.90
CA ARG A 16 32.71 0.92 16.00
C ARG A 16 32.60 1.69 17.29
N ASP A 17 31.41 1.80 17.85
CA ASP A 17 31.15 2.50 19.09
C ASP A 17 31.20 1.58 20.33
N GLY A 18 31.19 0.26 20.11
CA GLY A 18 31.35 -0.75 21.15
C GLY A 18 30.09 -1.04 21.91
N ASP A 19 28.92 -0.80 21.31
CA ASP A 19 27.64 -0.93 21.96
C ASP A 19 27.00 -2.31 21.76
N GLY A 20 27.57 -3.17 20.93
CA GLY A 20 27.22 -4.59 20.78
C GLY A 20 26.45 -4.93 19.53
N ASP A 21 26.30 -3.99 18.60
CA ASP A 21 25.73 -4.24 17.28
C ASP A 21 26.55 -3.58 16.14
N PRO A 22 26.30 -3.93 14.88
CA PRO A 22 27.12 -3.47 13.76
C PRO A 22 26.80 -2.06 13.31
N ASP A 23 27.81 -1.21 13.14
CA ASP A 23 27.74 0.17 12.61
C ASP A 23 28.06 0.29 11.12
N VAL A 24 28.56 -0.76 10.48
CA VAL A 24 28.84 -0.76 9.04
C VAL A 24 27.91 -1.70 8.32
N ILE A 25 27.02 -1.14 7.51
CA ILE A 25 25.95 -1.89 6.85
C ILE A 25 26.11 -1.74 5.33
N GLU A 26 26.19 -2.87 4.62
CA GLU A 26 26.12 -2.91 3.17
C GLU A 26 24.81 -3.57 2.75
N ILE A 27 24.03 -2.89 1.88
CA ILE A 27 22.72 -3.32 1.41
C ILE A 27 22.74 -3.36 -0.11
N ARG A 28 22.32 -4.47 -0.71
CA ARG A 28 22.20 -4.62 -2.16
C ARG A 28 20.75 -4.66 -2.60
N LEU A 29 20.43 -3.76 -3.53
CA LEU A 29 19.13 -3.66 -4.18
C LEU A 29 19.28 -3.92 -5.68
N GLU A 30 18.27 -4.52 -6.26
CA GLU A 30 18.08 -4.63 -7.69
C GLU A 30 16.73 -3.99 -8.10
N VAL A 31 16.53 -3.77 -9.40
CA VAL A 31 15.25 -3.28 -9.93
C VAL A 31 14.53 -4.42 -10.63
N MET A 32 13.29 -4.65 -10.25
CA MET A 32 12.44 -5.72 -10.77
C MET A 32 11.14 -5.17 -11.35
N GLU A 33 10.61 -5.90 -12.34
CA GLU A 33 9.31 -5.63 -12.93
C GLU A 33 8.24 -6.59 -12.38
N LEU A 34 7.04 -6.07 -12.11
CA LEU A 34 5.86 -6.86 -11.76
C LEU A 34 4.80 -6.72 -12.85
N ASN A 35 4.15 -7.81 -13.22
CA ASN A 35 3.05 -7.86 -14.19
C ASN A 35 3.39 -7.31 -15.60
N GLY A 36 4.67 -7.16 -15.93
CA GLY A 36 5.07 -6.66 -17.23
C GLY A 36 5.23 -7.75 -18.28
N LYS A 37 5.63 -7.34 -19.50
CA LYS A 37 6.05 -8.23 -20.59
C LYS A 37 7.55 -8.10 -20.78
N SER A 38 8.33 -8.57 -19.82
CA SER A 38 9.78 -8.51 -19.93
C SER A 38 10.26 -9.20 -21.22
N PRO A 39 11.31 -8.65 -21.88
CA PRO A 39 12.00 -9.34 -22.98
C PRO A 39 12.49 -10.73 -22.62
N ASP A 40 12.80 -10.97 -21.34
CA ASP A 40 13.27 -12.26 -20.81
C ASP A 40 12.13 -13.30 -20.64
N GLY A 41 10.91 -12.90 -20.95
CA GLY A 41 9.73 -13.75 -20.95
C GLY A 41 8.92 -13.76 -19.65
N PRO A 42 7.70 -14.30 -19.67
CA PRO A 42 6.76 -14.22 -18.55
C PRO A 42 7.18 -15.04 -17.32
N ALA A 43 8.07 -16.01 -17.48
CA ALA A 43 8.49 -16.87 -16.37
C ALA A 43 9.41 -16.15 -15.36
N VAL A 44 10.00 -15.01 -15.71
CA VAL A 44 10.86 -14.21 -14.83
C VAL A 44 10.17 -12.98 -14.26
N VAL A 45 8.99 -12.65 -14.74
CA VAL A 45 8.20 -11.51 -14.23
C VAL A 45 7.19 -12.00 -13.22
N PRO A 46 7.32 -11.60 -11.94
CA PRO A 46 6.35 -12.00 -10.91
C PRO A 46 4.97 -11.44 -11.18
N GLU A 47 3.95 -12.24 -10.90
CA GLU A 47 2.57 -11.77 -10.85
C GLU A 47 2.29 -11.10 -9.50
N TYR A 48 1.62 -9.96 -9.55
CA TYR A 48 1.26 -9.18 -8.38
C TYR A 48 -0.13 -8.55 -8.55
N GLU A 49 -1.00 -8.83 -7.61
CA GLU A 49 -2.39 -8.39 -7.61
C GLU A 49 -2.61 -7.36 -6.49
N ILE A 50 -2.97 -6.12 -6.83
CA ILE A 50 -3.21 -5.08 -5.82
C ILE A 50 -4.56 -5.23 -5.13
N GLY A 51 -5.55 -5.75 -5.82
CA GLY A 51 -6.90 -6.07 -5.36
C GLY A 51 -7.46 -7.19 -6.22
N PRO A 52 -8.63 -7.77 -5.91
CA PRO A 52 -9.16 -8.94 -6.61
C PRO A 52 -9.29 -8.72 -8.13
N GLY A 53 -8.48 -9.45 -8.91
CA GLY A 53 -8.44 -9.36 -10.37
C GLY A 53 -7.71 -8.12 -10.93
N ILE A 54 -7.04 -7.32 -10.10
CA ILE A 54 -6.43 -6.06 -10.50
C ILE A 54 -4.90 -6.18 -10.48
N THR A 55 -4.28 -6.22 -11.66
CA THR A 55 -2.86 -6.53 -11.87
C THR A 55 -2.15 -5.50 -12.73
N PRO A 56 -2.08 -4.20 -12.35
CA PRO A 56 -1.30 -3.21 -13.10
C PRO A 56 0.20 -3.53 -13.04
N GLY A 57 0.95 -3.02 -14.01
CA GLY A 57 2.39 -3.22 -14.06
C GLY A 57 3.15 -2.29 -13.13
N PHE A 58 4.27 -2.78 -12.53
CA PHE A 58 5.12 -1.98 -11.66
C PHE A 58 6.59 -2.20 -11.92
N TRP A 59 7.40 -1.23 -11.53
CA TRP A 59 8.83 -1.38 -11.26
C TRP A 59 9.06 -1.17 -9.77
N VAL A 60 9.84 -2.03 -9.16
CA VAL A 60 10.13 -1.95 -7.73
C VAL A 60 11.61 -2.15 -7.47
N PHE A 61 12.13 -1.47 -6.46
CA PHE A 61 13.38 -1.93 -5.86
C PHE A 61 13.11 -3.22 -5.10
N ALA A 62 14.02 -4.15 -5.20
CA ALA A 62 13.96 -5.42 -4.49
C ALA A 62 15.29 -5.68 -3.79
N PRO A 63 15.31 -6.33 -2.61
CA PRO A 63 16.56 -6.87 -2.07
C PRO A 63 17.13 -7.86 -3.08
N LYS A 64 18.44 -7.84 -3.29
CA LYS A 64 19.07 -8.81 -4.21
C LYS A 64 18.70 -10.24 -3.82
N THR A 65 18.16 -10.99 -4.76
CA THR A 65 17.66 -12.35 -4.56
C THR A 65 18.47 -13.37 -5.34
N ARG A 66 18.34 -14.63 -4.97
CA ARG A 66 18.99 -15.73 -5.69
C ARG A 66 18.20 -16.09 -6.94
N GLY A 67 18.90 -16.37 -8.02
CA GLY A 67 18.33 -16.97 -9.23
C GLY A 67 17.33 -16.09 -9.99
N MET A 68 17.33 -14.78 -9.77
CA MET A 68 16.38 -13.86 -10.40
C MET A 68 16.58 -13.70 -11.90
N THR A 69 17.79 -13.91 -12.40
CA THR A 69 18.14 -13.74 -13.82
C THR A 69 17.98 -15.01 -14.65
N THR A 70 17.61 -16.14 -14.02
CA THR A 70 17.48 -17.44 -14.69
C THR A 70 16.14 -18.11 -14.37
N VAL A 71 15.56 -18.77 -15.35
CA VAL A 71 14.34 -19.55 -15.15
C VAL A 71 14.71 -20.87 -14.48
N ASN A 72 14.72 -20.90 -13.17
CA ASN A 72 15.00 -22.09 -12.36
C ASN A 72 14.14 -22.08 -11.08
N PHE A 73 14.25 -23.12 -10.29
CA PHE A 73 13.47 -23.25 -9.05
C PHE A 73 13.75 -22.11 -8.06
N GLU A 74 14.98 -21.66 -7.93
CA GLU A 74 15.35 -20.57 -7.01
C GLU A 74 14.76 -19.24 -7.45
N SER A 75 14.76 -18.92 -8.75
CA SER A 75 14.08 -17.74 -9.31
C SER A 75 12.60 -17.74 -9.00
N LEU A 76 11.91 -18.85 -9.26
CA LEU A 76 10.47 -18.97 -9.02
C LEU A 76 10.11 -18.79 -7.54
N VAL A 77 10.96 -19.26 -6.63
CA VAL A 77 10.76 -19.10 -5.19
C VAL A 77 11.05 -17.67 -4.76
N ALA A 78 12.13 -17.07 -5.25
CA ALA A 78 12.52 -15.69 -4.93
C ALA A 78 11.45 -14.68 -5.40
N ASN A 79 10.87 -14.86 -6.57
CA ASN A 79 9.83 -14.01 -7.13
C ASN A 79 8.60 -13.83 -6.21
N ARG A 80 8.35 -14.75 -5.29
CA ARG A 80 7.21 -14.67 -4.37
C ARG A 80 7.34 -13.57 -3.30
N ILE A 81 8.54 -13.06 -3.06
CA ILE A 81 8.77 -11.99 -2.08
C ILE A 81 8.81 -10.60 -2.72
N ILE A 82 8.86 -10.52 -4.04
CA ILE A 82 8.91 -9.25 -4.77
C ILE A 82 7.51 -8.70 -4.86
N ARG A 83 7.34 -7.46 -4.44
CA ARG A 83 6.03 -6.83 -4.34
C ARG A 83 6.12 -5.29 -4.26
N LEU A 84 4.97 -4.63 -4.42
CA LEU A 84 4.75 -3.23 -4.08
C LEU A 84 4.36 -3.12 -2.59
N PRO A 85 4.81 -2.07 -1.86
CA PRO A 85 5.85 -1.12 -2.23
C PRO A 85 7.25 -1.78 -2.22
N SER A 86 8.26 -1.06 -2.72
CA SER A 86 9.64 -1.46 -2.47
C SER A 86 9.91 -1.62 -0.97
N PRO A 87 10.86 -2.45 -0.53
CA PRO A 87 11.00 -2.81 0.87
C PRO A 87 11.23 -1.59 1.77
N VAL A 88 10.69 -1.62 2.98
CA VAL A 88 11.13 -0.69 4.03
C VAL A 88 12.56 -1.09 4.43
N ILE A 89 13.47 -0.14 4.32
CA ILE A 89 14.87 -0.30 4.76
C ILE A 89 14.98 0.26 6.18
N ARG A 90 15.57 -0.52 7.10
CA ARG A 90 15.86 -0.08 8.47
C ARG A 90 17.34 -0.08 8.73
N ILE A 91 17.84 1.04 9.23
CA ILE A 91 19.21 1.30 9.63
C ILE A 91 19.20 2.06 10.95
N GLU A 92 20.33 2.23 11.57
CA GLU A 92 20.47 2.93 12.85
C GLU A 92 21.14 4.28 12.68
N GLN A 93 20.89 5.18 13.59
CA GLN A 93 21.51 6.51 13.65
C GLN A 93 23.01 6.36 13.92
N GLY A 94 23.83 6.93 13.06
CA GLY A 94 25.28 6.84 13.17
C GLY A 94 25.92 5.80 12.25
N ASP A 95 25.16 4.82 11.78
CA ASP A 95 25.66 3.78 10.88
C ASP A 95 26.35 4.36 9.64
N GLU A 96 27.44 3.75 9.23
CA GLU A 96 28.01 3.91 7.89
C GLU A 96 27.32 2.95 6.93
N VAL A 97 26.37 3.44 6.15
CA VAL A 97 25.56 2.60 5.27
C VAL A 97 25.99 2.76 3.82
N ARG A 98 26.18 1.62 3.15
CA ARG A 98 26.43 1.51 1.71
C ARG A 98 25.25 0.83 1.04
N ILE A 99 24.52 1.58 0.22
CA ILE A 99 23.42 1.03 -0.55
C ILE A 99 23.88 0.86 -1.99
N ILE A 100 23.98 -0.40 -2.43
CA ILE A 100 24.45 -0.76 -3.77
C ILE A 100 23.22 -1.05 -4.63
N LEU A 101 23.02 -0.22 -5.65
CA LEU A 101 22.06 -0.48 -6.71
C LEU A 101 22.72 -1.31 -7.81
N GLU A 102 22.32 -2.56 -7.95
CA GLU A 102 22.66 -3.43 -9.09
C GLU A 102 21.52 -3.37 -10.09
N ASN A 103 21.74 -2.72 -11.23
CA ASN A 103 20.66 -2.55 -12.21
C ASN A 103 20.52 -3.77 -13.12
N SER A 104 19.70 -4.72 -12.74
CA SER A 104 19.29 -5.87 -13.54
C SER A 104 18.15 -5.56 -14.53
N HIS A 105 17.56 -4.36 -14.44
CA HIS A 105 16.48 -3.92 -15.30
C HIS A 105 16.99 -3.39 -16.66
N TYR A 106 16.12 -3.35 -17.65
CA TYR A 106 16.44 -2.91 -19.01
C TYR A 106 16.47 -1.37 -19.22
N LEU A 107 16.09 -0.59 -18.19
CA LEU A 107 16.17 0.87 -18.18
C LEU A 107 17.19 1.38 -17.16
N PRO A 108 17.71 2.62 -17.33
CA PRO A 108 18.59 3.23 -16.34
C PRO A 108 17.84 3.64 -15.08
N HIS A 109 18.49 3.56 -13.92
CA HIS A 109 17.93 3.93 -12.62
C HIS A 109 18.94 4.65 -11.73
N THR A 110 18.46 5.31 -10.67
CA THR A 110 19.24 5.86 -9.56
C THR A 110 18.48 5.66 -8.26
N ILE A 111 19.11 5.98 -7.12
CA ILE A 111 18.42 6.11 -5.83
C ILE A 111 18.71 7.50 -5.27
N HIS A 112 17.65 8.25 -4.98
CA HIS A 112 17.68 9.52 -4.25
C HIS A 112 17.00 9.33 -2.89
N PHE A 113 17.49 10.05 -1.87
CA PHE A 113 17.03 9.94 -0.49
C PHE A 113 16.46 11.27 0.01
N HIS A 114 15.36 11.21 0.73
CA HIS A 114 14.78 12.33 1.44
C HIS A 114 15.03 12.20 2.95
N GLY A 115 15.50 13.26 3.57
CA GLY A 115 15.69 13.33 5.01
C GLY A 115 16.92 12.58 5.54
N LEU A 116 17.65 11.91 4.68
CA LEU A 116 18.83 11.14 5.05
C LEU A 116 20.11 11.93 4.75
N ASP A 117 21.01 11.97 5.71
CA ASP A 117 22.29 12.67 5.56
C ASP A 117 23.20 11.91 4.60
N HIS A 118 23.62 12.58 3.52
CA HIS A 118 24.56 12.05 2.55
C HIS A 118 25.40 13.19 1.93
N PRO A 119 26.69 12.95 1.63
CA PRO A 119 27.47 13.92 0.91
C PRO A 119 27.03 13.98 -0.57
N PHE A 120 27.15 15.14 -1.21
CA PHE A 120 26.86 15.28 -2.65
C PHE A 120 27.76 14.40 -3.53
N LYS A 121 28.98 14.12 -3.06
CA LYS A 121 29.93 13.19 -3.68
C LYS A 121 30.50 12.24 -2.63
N THR A 122 30.74 10.99 -3.06
CA THR A 122 31.49 10.03 -2.26
C THR A 122 32.95 10.47 -2.10
N PRO A 123 33.70 9.90 -1.14
CA PRO A 123 35.14 10.14 -1.02
C PRO A 123 35.93 9.83 -2.30
N ASP A 124 35.44 8.90 -3.12
CA ASP A 124 36.08 8.51 -4.38
C ASP A 124 35.78 9.50 -5.53
N GLY A 125 34.96 10.54 -5.25
CA GLY A 125 34.61 11.60 -6.19
C GLY A 125 33.36 11.33 -7.03
N ASP A 126 32.69 10.16 -6.86
CA ASP A 126 31.46 9.81 -7.53
C ASP A 126 30.29 10.61 -6.97
N GLY A 127 29.28 10.87 -7.80
CA GLY A 127 28.02 11.47 -7.37
C GLY A 127 27.25 10.55 -6.42
N ASN A 128 26.50 11.15 -5.47
CA ASN A 128 25.85 10.44 -4.39
C ASN A 128 24.45 10.95 -4.04
N ASP A 129 23.91 11.88 -4.82
CA ASP A 129 22.58 12.46 -4.61
C ASP A 129 21.47 11.74 -5.41
N GLY A 130 21.85 10.89 -6.35
CA GLY A 130 20.93 10.13 -7.19
C GLY A 130 20.25 10.93 -8.31
N VAL A 131 20.65 12.18 -8.56
CA VAL A 131 20.02 13.08 -9.54
C VAL A 131 20.77 13.08 -10.85
N PRO A 132 20.23 12.46 -11.95
CA PRO A 132 20.87 12.47 -13.25
C PRO A 132 21.14 13.88 -13.79
N LEU A 133 22.21 14.06 -14.53
CA LEU A 133 22.71 15.31 -15.10
C LEU A 133 23.34 16.29 -14.10
N PHE A 134 23.00 16.23 -12.83
CA PHE A 134 23.49 17.17 -11.80
C PHE A 134 24.54 16.53 -10.89
N SER A 135 24.19 15.44 -10.23
CA SER A 135 25.13 14.76 -9.32
C SER A 135 25.89 13.62 -10.01
N GLU A 136 25.23 12.89 -10.92
CA GLU A 136 25.78 11.64 -11.43
C GLU A 136 25.19 11.19 -12.77
N HIS A 137 25.80 10.21 -13.39
CA HIS A 137 25.19 9.45 -14.47
C HIS A 137 24.28 8.35 -13.89
N PRO A 138 23.14 8.06 -14.52
CA PRO A 138 22.28 6.97 -14.07
C PRO A 138 23.01 5.61 -14.18
N VAL A 139 22.61 4.68 -13.32
CA VAL A 139 23.11 3.30 -13.38
C VAL A 139 22.48 2.60 -14.56
N MET A 140 23.28 2.33 -15.58
CA MET A 140 22.83 1.68 -16.82
C MET A 140 22.53 0.20 -16.59
N PRO A 141 21.72 -0.45 -17.46
CA PRO A 141 21.49 -1.89 -17.41
C PRO A 141 22.80 -2.70 -17.31
N GLY A 142 22.88 -3.62 -16.36
CA GLY A 142 24.07 -4.43 -16.08
C GLY A 142 25.16 -3.74 -15.27
N ALA A 143 25.00 -2.46 -14.90
CA ALA A 143 25.95 -1.73 -14.07
C ALA A 143 25.49 -1.71 -12.59
N ALA A 144 26.41 -1.27 -11.72
CA ALA A 144 26.12 -1.05 -10.29
C ALA A 144 26.69 0.29 -9.83
N ARG A 145 26.10 0.86 -8.77
CA ARG A 145 26.56 2.07 -8.08
C ARG A 145 26.35 1.92 -6.58
N THR A 146 27.30 2.44 -5.81
CA THR A 146 27.23 2.51 -4.34
C THR A 146 26.87 3.92 -3.91
N TYR A 147 25.80 4.06 -3.15
CA TYR A 147 25.43 5.26 -2.40
C TYR A 147 25.91 5.13 -0.97
N ARG A 148 26.48 6.21 -0.42
CA ARG A 148 27.00 6.24 0.94
C ARG A 148 26.20 7.22 1.77
N VAL A 149 25.64 6.76 2.87
CA VAL A 149 24.82 7.56 3.78
C VAL A 149 25.27 7.33 5.22
N GLN A 150 25.10 8.36 6.05
CA GLN A 150 25.36 8.29 7.48
C GLN A 150 24.31 9.10 8.21
N PRO A 151 23.21 8.48 8.66
CA PRO A 151 22.08 9.19 9.24
C PRO A 151 22.42 9.77 10.61
N ARG A 152 22.12 11.06 10.82
CA ARG A 152 22.29 11.76 12.10
C ARG A 152 21.02 11.92 12.90
N HIS A 153 19.86 11.64 12.29
CA HIS A 153 18.57 11.80 12.92
C HIS A 153 17.74 10.53 12.76
N ALA A 154 17.15 10.04 13.86
CA ALA A 154 16.17 8.98 13.82
C ALA A 154 14.81 9.48 13.31
N GLY A 155 14.09 8.64 12.59
CA GLY A 155 12.75 8.94 12.04
C GLY A 155 12.48 8.26 10.72
N THR A 156 11.36 8.64 10.10
CA THR A 156 10.93 8.06 8.82
C THR A 156 11.40 8.92 7.65
N MET A 157 12.14 8.28 6.76
CA MET A 157 12.75 8.85 5.55
C MET A 157 12.09 8.23 4.31
N PHE A 158 12.55 8.63 3.12
CA PHE A 158 12.02 8.17 1.86
C PHE A 158 13.16 7.95 0.85
N TYR A 159 13.07 6.92 0.02
CA TYR A 159 13.98 6.73 -1.10
C TYR A 159 13.22 6.42 -2.38
N HIS A 160 13.74 6.88 -3.52
CA HIS A 160 13.10 6.66 -4.81
C HIS A 160 14.08 6.81 -5.99
N CYS A 161 13.67 6.32 -7.16
CA CYS A 161 14.40 6.57 -8.41
C CYS A 161 14.22 8.02 -8.86
N HIS A 162 15.31 8.66 -9.32
CA HIS A 162 15.28 10.02 -9.85
C HIS A 162 15.53 10.11 -11.38
N VAL A 163 15.58 8.98 -12.07
CA VAL A 163 15.51 8.93 -13.53
C VAL A 163 14.07 9.15 -13.96
N GLN A 164 13.77 10.25 -14.66
CA GLN A 164 12.40 10.59 -15.08
C GLN A 164 11.39 10.41 -13.92
N PRO A 165 11.56 11.12 -12.77
CA PRO A 165 10.87 10.82 -11.51
C PRO A 165 9.35 10.88 -11.65
N HIS A 166 8.81 11.75 -12.54
CA HIS A 166 7.38 11.85 -12.83
C HIS A 166 6.75 10.55 -13.36
N ALA A 167 7.56 9.59 -13.82
CA ALA A 167 7.10 8.28 -14.25
C ALA A 167 7.63 7.17 -13.34
N HIS A 168 8.95 7.14 -13.07
CA HIS A 168 9.58 6.05 -12.33
C HIS A 168 9.09 5.91 -10.88
N ILE A 169 8.81 7.03 -10.20
CA ILE A 169 8.23 7.01 -8.85
C ILE A 169 6.82 6.39 -8.90
N LEU A 170 5.98 6.86 -9.83
CA LEU A 170 4.60 6.38 -9.98
C LEU A 170 4.52 4.94 -10.50
N MET A 171 5.56 4.47 -11.18
CA MET A 171 5.70 3.05 -11.54
C MET A 171 5.99 2.15 -10.34
N GLY A 172 6.35 2.70 -9.15
CA GLY A 172 6.57 1.97 -7.91
C GLY A 172 8.02 1.95 -7.43
N LEU A 173 8.97 2.63 -8.10
CA LEU A 173 10.36 2.72 -7.69
C LEU A 173 10.54 3.69 -6.53
N GLN A 174 9.97 3.33 -5.38
CA GLN A 174 9.98 4.12 -4.16
C GLN A 174 9.75 3.23 -2.92
N GLY A 175 10.33 3.63 -1.79
CA GLY A 175 10.17 2.91 -0.54
C GLY A 175 10.43 3.78 0.69
N MET A 176 9.89 3.34 1.82
CA MET A 176 10.16 3.95 3.12
C MET A 176 11.56 3.52 3.60
N LEU A 177 12.28 4.45 4.23
CA LEU A 177 13.51 4.15 4.95
C LEU A 177 13.34 4.65 6.39
N VAL A 178 13.62 3.81 7.36
CA VAL A 178 13.51 4.13 8.78
C VAL A 178 14.90 4.16 9.37
N VAL A 179 15.22 5.27 10.02
CA VAL A 179 16.43 5.39 10.86
C VAL A 179 15.97 5.21 12.30
N GLU A 180 16.50 4.18 12.95
CA GLU A 180 16.27 3.92 14.36
C GLU A 180 17.27 4.71 15.23
N GLU A 181 16.96 4.98 16.50
CA GLU A 181 17.91 5.59 17.41
C GLU A 181 19.05 4.61 17.68
N ASN A 182 20.30 5.11 17.76
CA ASN A 182 21.44 4.33 18.22
C ASN A 182 21.22 3.89 19.67
N ARG A 183 21.14 2.59 19.90
CA ARG A 183 20.95 1.96 21.21
C ARG A 183 21.71 0.67 21.32
N PRO A 184 22.33 0.41 22.47
CA PRO A 184 23.11 -0.80 22.66
C PRO A 184 22.35 -2.08 22.37
N ASN A 185 22.96 -2.99 21.60
CA ASN A 185 22.44 -4.28 21.18
C ASN A 185 21.15 -4.20 20.34
N ASN A 186 20.96 -3.15 19.56
CA ASN A 186 19.81 -2.97 18.70
C ASN A 186 20.03 -3.60 17.31
N TRP A 187 19.98 -4.91 17.24
CA TRP A 187 20.12 -5.66 15.99
C TRP A 187 18.94 -5.45 15.05
N VAL A 188 18.96 -4.33 14.33
CA VAL A 188 17.89 -3.92 13.41
C VAL A 188 17.64 -4.96 12.32
N GLN A 189 16.38 -5.30 12.06
CA GLN A 189 16.00 -6.07 10.89
C GLN A 189 16.00 -5.16 9.66
N THR A 190 17.01 -5.24 8.80
CA THR A 190 17.23 -4.32 7.69
C THR A 190 16.07 -4.21 6.70
N PHE A 191 15.38 -5.31 6.38
CA PHE A 191 14.24 -5.26 5.47
C PHE A 191 12.92 -5.63 6.13
N ASN A 192 11.90 -4.77 5.95
CA ASN A 192 10.50 -5.11 6.15
C ASN A 192 9.80 -5.11 4.77
N ILE A 193 9.49 -6.31 4.27
CA ILE A 193 8.92 -6.48 2.93
C ILE A 193 7.40 -6.43 3.02
N GLY A 194 6.78 -5.57 2.21
CA GLY A 194 5.35 -5.35 2.17
C GLY A 194 4.84 -4.29 3.12
N ALA A 195 5.72 -3.73 3.97
CA ALA A 195 5.35 -2.79 5.04
C ALA A 195 4.30 -3.37 6.02
N GLY A 196 3.56 -2.54 6.75
CA GLY A 196 2.60 -2.99 7.74
C GLY A 196 3.25 -3.29 9.09
N ARG A 197 2.76 -4.29 9.83
CA ARG A 197 3.23 -4.56 11.18
C ARG A 197 4.69 -4.98 11.23
N VAL A 198 5.48 -4.27 12.01
CA VAL A 198 6.87 -4.60 12.28
C VAL A 198 6.95 -5.75 13.30
N ARG A 199 7.83 -6.73 13.07
CA ARG A 199 7.92 -7.92 13.94
C ARG A 199 8.34 -7.58 15.36
N SER A 200 9.35 -6.71 15.48
CA SER A 200 9.81 -6.19 16.76
C SER A 200 9.60 -4.69 16.73
N PRO A 201 8.90 -4.11 17.72
CA PRO A 201 8.80 -2.66 17.80
C PRO A 201 10.19 -2.07 17.86
N SER A 202 10.40 -0.99 17.11
CA SER A 202 11.62 -0.23 17.17
C SER A 202 11.85 0.28 18.59
N VAL A 203 13.07 0.15 19.06
CA VAL A 203 13.54 0.84 20.28
C VAL A 203 14.04 2.24 19.95
N ALA A 204 14.00 2.62 18.69
CA ALA A 204 14.53 3.84 18.09
C ALA A 204 13.83 5.13 18.49
N VAL A 205 12.99 5.13 19.49
CA VAL A 205 12.36 6.32 20.03
C VAL A 205 12.41 6.27 21.54
N LEU A 206 12.64 7.42 22.17
CA LEU A 206 12.71 7.58 23.63
C LEU A 206 11.52 7.00 24.36
N GLU A 207 10.38 6.87 23.69
CA GLU A 207 9.13 6.35 24.23
C GLU A 207 8.94 4.89 23.79
N GLY A 208 8.78 3.97 24.71
CA GLY A 208 8.49 2.57 24.42
C GLY A 208 7.11 2.40 23.80
N TYR A 209 7.04 1.78 22.63
CA TYR A 209 5.79 1.43 21.95
C TYR A 209 5.52 -0.08 22.05
N ALA A 210 4.26 -0.43 22.22
CA ALA A 210 3.84 -1.84 22.27
C ALA A 210 3.90 -2.48 20.87
N ARG A 211 3.65 -1.69 19.82
CA ARG A 211 3.66 -2.12 18.42
C ARG A 211 4.05 -0.98 17.51
N GLU A 212 4.57 -1.35 16.35
CA GLU A 212 4.94 -0.42 15.30
C GLU A 212 4.35 -0.89 13.97
N TYR A 213 3.94 0.08 13.14
CA TYR A 213 3.34 -0.13 11.82
C TYR A 213 3.93 0.83 10.80
N ASP A 214 4.32 0.30 9.64
CA ASP A 214 4.72 1.08 8.48
C ASP A 214 3.55 1.15 7.50
N LEU A 215 3.07 2.35 7.21
CA LEU A 215 1.94 2.62 6.32
C LEU A 215 2.40 3.46 5.13
N HIS A 216 2.49 2.85 3.98
CA HIS A 216 2.91 3.48 2.73
C HIS A 216 1.71 3.60 1.78
N TYR A 217 1.26 4.82 1.57
CA TYR A 217 0.15 5.16 0.67
C TYR A 217 0.67 5.51 -0.71
N LEU A 218 -0.02 5.05 -1.74
CA LEU A 218 0.34 5.24 -3.14
C LEU A 218 -0.92 5.26 -4.02
N GLU A 219 -0.90 6.12 -5.04
CA GLU A 219 -1.93 6.19 -6.07
C GLU A 219 -1.42 5.55 -7.36
N ILE A 220 -2.30 4.87 -8.08
CA ILE A 220 -1.99 4.17 -9.32
C ILE A 220 -2.86 4.73 -10.43
N ASP A 221 -2.23 5.11 -11.53
CA ASP A 221 -2.85 5.43 -12.79
C ASP A 221 -2.56 4.29 -13.77
N THR A 222 -3.57 3.48 -14.06
CA THR A 222 -3.39 2.32 -14.93
C THR A 222 -3.08 2.70 -16.38
N GLU A 223 -3.33 3.93 -16.81
CA GLU A 223 -2.86 4.41 -18.10
C GLU A 223 -1.32 4.40 -18.17
N LEU A 224 -0.65 4.83 -17.10
CA LEU A 224 0.80 4.71 -16.98
C LEU A 224 1.23 3.26 -16.79
N ASN A 225 0.73 2.63 -15.75
CA ASN A 225 1.23 1.35 -15.25
C ASN A 225 1.08 0.21 -16.26
N ASN A 226 -0.05 0.16 -16.99
CA ASN A 226 -0.28 -0.90 -17.99
C ASN A 226 0.53 -0.73 -19.29
N ARG A 227 1.30 0.33 -19.43
CA ARG A 227 2.15 0.54 -20.64
C ARG A 227 3.22 -0.53 -20.77
N ILE A 228 3.76 -1.04 -19.65
CA ILE A 228 4.73 -2.14 -19.67
C ILE A 228 4.11 -3.47 -20.10
N GLN A 229 2.79 -3.61 -19.98
CA GLN A 229 2.08 -4.81 -20.43
C GLN A 229 1.81 -4.85 -21.93
N ARG A 230 2.01 -3.72 -22.64
CA ARG A 230 1.73 -3.60 -24.08
C ARG A 230 2.88 -4.05 -24.94
N PHE A 231 4.10 -3.95 -24.44
CA PHE A 231 5.32 -4.17 -25.21
C PHE A 231 6.29 -5.09 -24.47
N ASN A 232 7.04 -5.90 -25.23
CA ASN A 232 8.17 -6.68 -24.75
C ASN A 232 9.53 -6.14 -25.27
N ASP A 233 9.52 -4.99 -25.96
CA ASP A 233 10.72 -4.29 -26.41
C ASP A 233 11.00 -3.09 -25.51
N PRO A 234 12.14 -3.05 -24.80
CA PRO A 234 12.52 -1.95 -23.91
C PRO A 234 12.44 -0.55 -24.54
N ARG A 235 12.73 -0.44 -25.84
CA ARG A 235 12.67 0.84 -26.56
C ARG A 235 11.24 1.33 -26.72
N LEU A 236 10.30 0.41 -26.96
CA LEU A 236 8.87 0.72 -27.05
C LEU A 236 8.28 1.06 -25.68
N VAL A 237 8.66 0.33 -24.64
CA VAL A 237 8.30 0.65 -23.25
C VAL A 237 8.80 2.04 -22.86
N SER A 238 10.08 2.31 -23.08
CA SER A 238 10.69 3.62 -22.79
C SER A 238 9.97 4.75 -23.53
N ARG A 239 9.69 4.57 -24.83
CA ARG A 239 8.94 5.55 -25.62
C ARG A 239 7.51 5.76 -25.10
N ALA A 240 6.81 4.68 -24.75
CA ALA A 240 5.44 4.73 -24.27
C ALA A 240 5.33 5.49 -22.94
N ILE A 241 6.26 5.26 -22.03
CA ILE A 241 6.27 5.88 -20.71
C ILE A 241 6.79 7.32 -20.77
N HIS A 242 8.00 7.54 -21.31
CA HIS A 242 8.67 8.84 -21.18
C HIS A 242 8.25 9.90 -22.24
N ARG A 243 7.56 9.49 -23.29
CA ARG A 243 7.06 10.42 -24.34
C ARG A 243 5.58 10.28 -24.64
N GLY A 244 5.02 9.10 -24.39
CA GLY A 244 3.62 8.82 -24.67
C GLY A 244 2.69 9.06 -23.50
N TYR A 245 3.21 9.20 -22.28
CA TYR A 245 2.43 9.51 -21.09
C TYR A 245 2.58 10.99 -20.70
N ASN A 246 1.46 11.64 -20.39
CA ASN A 246 1.44 13.03 -19.97
C ASN A 246 0.92 13.11 -18.52
N ILE A 247 1.84 13.29 -17.57
CA ILE A 247 1.49 13.36 -16.14
C ILE A 247 0.51 14.50 -15.79
N THR A 248 0.44 15.57 -16.63
CA THR A 248 -0.51 16.67 -16.39
C THR A 248 -1.96 16.28 -16.65
N GLN A 249 -2.19 15.12 -17.25
CA GLN A 249 -3.50 14.52 -17.54
C GLN A 249 -3.72 13.26 -16.69
N ARG A 250 -2.92 13.08 -15.65
CA ARG A 250 -2.99 11.92 -14.76
C ARG A 250 -4.33 11.87 -14.02
N GLU A 251 -4.99 10.73 -14.08
CA GLU A 251 -6.21 10.43 -13.35
C GLU A 251 -6.04 9.07 -12.63
N PRO A 252 -5.66 9.07 -11.33
CA PRO A 252 -5.47 7.82 -10.61
C PRO A 252 -6.81 7.11 -10.41
N ASP A 253 -6.83 5.83 -10.74
CA ASP A 253 -8.00 4.96 -10.67
C ASP A 253 -7.94 3.93 -9.53
N TYR A 254 -6.76 3.71 -8.93
CA TYR A 254 -6.60 2.87 -7.75
C TYR A 254 -5.76 3.57 -6.68
N PHE A 255 -6.09 3.25 -5.43
CA PHE A 255 -5.43 3.75 -4.23
C PHE A 255 -5.04 2.56 -3.37
N VAL A 256 -3.80 2.53 -2.92
CA VAL A 256 -3.25 1.38 -2.21
C VAL A 256 -2.55 1.78 -0.93
N LEU A 257 -2.70 0.93 0.08
CA LEU A 257 -1.95 0.96 1.32
C LEU A 257 -1.03 -0.26 1.35
N ASN A 258 0.28 -0.03 1.50
CA ASN A 258 1.30 -1.08 1.48
C ASN A 258 1.22 -1.97 0.23
N GLY A 259 0.87 -1.35 -0.91
CA GLY A 259 0.78 -2.02 -2.19
C GLY A 259 -0.49 -2.83 -2.41
N ARG A 260 -1.46 -2.75 -1.51
CA ARG A 260 -2.75 -3.43 -1.65
C ARG A 260 -3.91 -2.46 -1.54
N SER A 261 -4.99 -2.75 -2.25
CA SER A 261 -6.28 -2.12 -2.10
C SER A 261 -7.22 -3.02 -1.28
N PHE A 262 -8.27 -2.43 -0.72
CA PHE A 262 -9.34 -3.18 -0.07
C PHE A 262 -9.91 -4.27 -1.03
N PRO A 263 -10.19 -5.48 -0.55
CA PRO A 263 -10.19 -5.93 0.85
C PRO A 263 -8.85 -6.53 1.30
N TYR A 264 -7.80 -6.54 0.47
CA TYR A 264 -6.50 -7.12 0.82
C TYR A 264 -5.80 -6.34 1.93
N THR A 265 -6.05 -5.04 2.06
CA THR A 265 -5.62 -4.21 3.18
C THR A 265 -6.07 -4.76 4.53
N LEU A 266 -7.26 -5.40 4.60
CA LEU A 266 -7.76 -6.04 5.82
C LEU A 266 -7.00 -7.32 6.22
N ARG A 267 -6.10 -7.81 5.38
CA ARG A 267 -5.21 -8.94 5.72
C ARG A 267 -3.81 -8.49 6.07
N GLU A 268 -3.33 -7.42 5.41
CA GLU A 268 -1.91 -7.10 5.41
C GLU A 268 -1.59 -5.78 6.13
N SER A 269 -2.55 -4.85 6.25
CA SER A 269 -2.27 -3.47 6.65
C SER A 269 -3.16 -2.93 7.77
N MET A 270 -3.89 -3.79 8.47
CA MET A 270 -4.63 -3.36 9.66
C MET A 270 -3.69 -3.00 10.81
N VAL A 271 -4.01 -1.94 11.52
CA VAL A 271 -3.36 -1.55 12.77
C VAL A 271 -4.04 -2.26 13.93
N VAL A 272 -3.51 -3.43 14.30
CA VAL A 272 -4.08 -4.28 15.35
C VAL A 272 -3.56 -3.85 16.71
N VAL A 273 -4.44 -3.45 17.62
CA VAL A 273 -4.09 -2.85 18.91
C VAL A 273 -4.74 -3.57 20.10
N ARG A 274 -4.27 -3.23 21.30
CA ARG A 274 -4.91 -3.57 22.58
C ARG A 274 -5.26 -2.31 23.34
N PRO A 275 -6.24 -2.34 24.26
CA PRO A 275 -6.60 -1.19 25.09
C PRO A 275 -5.43 -0.68 25.92
N GLY A 276 -5.33 0.65 26.06
CA GLY A 276 -4.37 1.31 26.95
C GLY A 276 -2.91 1.24 26.50
N GLN A 277 -2.65 0.87 25.24
CA GLN A 277 -1.29 0.80 24.70
C GLN A 277 -0.95 2.03 23.85
N LYS A 278 0.33 2.38 23.84
CA LYS A 278 0.91 3.30 22.86
C LYS A 278 1.50 2.48 21.72
N ASN A 279 1.18 2.90 20.48
CA ASN A 279 1.67 2.27 19.27
C ASN A 279 2.27 3.34 18.37
N LEU A 280 3.32 2.99 17.63
CA LEU A 280 3.97 3.85 16.65
C LEU A 280 3.39 3.54 15.26
N ILE A 281 2.92 4.58 14.58
CA ILE A 281 2.45 4.49 13.20
C ILE A 281 3.35 5.40 12.36
N ARG A 282 4.12 4.83 11.45
CA ARG A 282 4.91 5.56 10.49
C ARG A 282 4.16 5.65 9.17
N VAL A 283 3.97 6.85 8.67
CA VAL A 283 3.19 7.11 7.45
C VAL A 283 4.06 7.79 6.42
N LEU A 284 4.07 7.24 5.22
CA LEU A 284 4.64 7.84 4.02
C LEU A 284 3.54 8.05 2.98
N ASN A 285 3.39 9.27 2.49
CA ASN A 285 2.66 9.53 1.27
C ASN A 285 3.61 9.47 0.07
N GLY A 286 3.63 8.33 -0.61
CA GLY A 286 4.40 8.12 -1.84
C GLY A 286 3.65 8.50 -3.11
N GLY A 287 2.41 8.96 -3.00
CA GLY A 287 1.58 9.45 -4.11
C GLY A 287 1.99 10.84 -4.60
N ALA A 288 1.48 11.23 -5.76
CA ALA A 288 1.69 12.57 -6.32
C ALA A 288 0.71 13.60 -5.74
N GLU A 289 -0.38 13.16 -5.14
CA GLU A 289 -1.41 14.00 -4.52
C GLU A 289 -1.30 14.02 -3.00
N GLY A 290 -2.00 14.95 -2.36
CA GLY A 290 -2.08 15.00 -0.90
C GLY A 290 -2.97 13.89 -0.35
N LEU A 291 -2.58 13.30 0.77
CA LEU A 291 -3.30 12.27 1.51
C LEU A 291 -4.02 12.93 2.70
N ALA A 292 -5.34 12.76 2.81
CA ALA A 292 -6.15 13.21 3.95
C ALA A 292 -6.43 12.03 4.90
N LEU A 293 -5.39 11.56 5.60
CA LEU A 293 -5.47 10.37 6.44
C LEU A 293 -6.39 10.57 7.64
N HIS A 294 -7.46 9.78 7.74
CA HIS A 294 -8.46 9.85 8.79
C HIS A 294 -8.52 8.59 9.65
N PHE A 295 -8.51 8.79 10.96
CA PHE A 295 -8.66 7.76 11.98
C PHE A 295 -10.04 7.85 12.62
N HIS A 296 -10.91 6.86 12.41
CA HIS A 296 -12.15 6.75 13.16
C HIS A 296 -11.86 6.40 14.63
N GLY A 297 -12.58 7.01 15.54
CA GLY A 297 -12.55 6.70 16.98
C GLY A 297 -11.23 6.96 17.71
N HIS A 298 -10.22 7.53 17.04
CA HIS A 298 -8.90 7.78 17.59
C HIS A 298 -8.36 9.15 17.17
N LYS A 299 -7.51 9.74 18.02
CA LYS A 299 -6.77 10.96 17.74
C LYS A 299 -5.28 10.77 18.00
N PRO A 300 -4.52 10.26 17.02
CA PRO A 300 -3.07 10.13 17.16
C PRO A 300 -2.37 11.48 17.33
N THR A 301 -1.18 11.43 17.93
CA THR A 301 -0.31 12.60 18.15
C THR A 301 0.88 12.55 17.21
N VAL A 302 1.17 13.63 16.47
CA VAL A 302 2.35 13.73 15.60
C VAL A 302 3.61 13.82 16.45
N THR A 303 4.54 12.88 16.27
CA THR A 303 5.82 12.85 16.97
C THR A 303 6.98 13.29 16.08
N HIS A 304 6.95 12.98 14.78
CA HIS A 304 7.95 13.39 13.79
C HIS A 304 7.29 13.90 12.51
N ARG A 305 7.99 14.79 11.83
CA ARG A 305 7.67 15.22 10.47
C ARG A 305 8.93 15.17 9.62
N ASP A 306 8.86 14.52 8.47
CA ASP A 306 9.94 14.41 7.50
C ASP A 306 11.28 13.91 8.12
N GLY A 307 11.17 12.98 9.09
CA GLY A 307 12.30 12.44 9.83
C GLY A 307 12.81 13.32 10.98
N VAL A 308 12.15 14.45 11.26
CA VAL A 308 12.55 15.38 12.34
C VAL A 308 11.56 15.31 13.50
N ALA A 309 12.08 15.10 14.70
CA ALA A 309 11.30 15.06 15.93
C ALA A 309 10.59 16.40 16.19
N VAL A 310 9.30 16.35 16.48
CA VAL A 310 8.49 17.52 16.89
C VAL A 310 8.66 17.74 18.39
N ALA A 311 9.07 18.95 18.78
CA ALA A 311 9.18 19.32 20.19
C ALA A 311 7.87 19.07 20.94
N LEU A 312 7.93 18.55 22.18
CA LEU A 312 6.78 18.14 22.97
C LEU A 312 5.63 19.17 22.98
N GLY A 313 5.97 20.45 23.19
CA GLY A 313 4.99 21.56 23.23
C GLY A 313 4.38 21.93 21.87
N ALA A 314 4.92 21.40 20.78
CA ALA A 314 4.43 21.65 19.40
C ALA A 314 3.75 20.42 18.77
N ARG A 315 3.67 19.31 19.50
CA ARG A 315 2.99 18.11 19.03
C ARG A 315 1.49 18.39 18.87
N VAL A 316 0.90 17.91 17.79
CA VAL A 316 -0.49 18.10 17.44
C VAL A 316 -1.21 16.75 17.45
N GLN A 317 -2.37 16.73 18.15
CA GLN A 317 -3.26 15.58 18.21
C GLN A 317 -4.52 15.85 17.37
N ARG A 318 -4.85 14.97 16.44
CA ARG A 318 -5.98 15.09 15.52
C ARG A 318 -6.47 13.72 15.06
N ASP A 319 -7.63 13.69 14.44
CA ASP A 319 -8.20 12.52 13.74
C ASP A 319 -7.98 12.55 12.22
N VAL A 320 -7.69 13.73 11.64
CA VAL A 320 -7.36 13.89 10.22
C VAL A 320 -6.02 14.59 10.05
N PHE A 321 -5.17 14.04 9.20
CA PHE A 321 -3.85 14.57 8.85
C PHE A 321 -3.77 14.82 7.35
N TRP A 322 -3.43 16.07 6.96
CA TRP A 322 -3.05 16.34 5.59
C TRP A 322 -1.55 16.11 5.42
N ILE A 323 -1.19 15.17 4.54
CA ILE A 323 0.17 14.77 4.27
C ILE A 323 0.44 15.01 2.79
N ALA A 324 1.31 15.95 2.45
CA ALA A 324 1.64 16.26 1.07
C ALA A 324 2.44 15.12 0.41
N SER A 325 2.56 15.17 -0.91
CA SER A 325 3.41 14.24 -1.67
C SER A 325 4.83 14.21 -1.11
N ALA A 326 5.42 13.03 -0.98
CA ALA A 326 6.73 12.74 -0.41
C ALA A 326 6.90 13.07 1.08
N GLN A 327 5.87 13.56 1.78
CA GLN A 327 5.93 13.79 3.21
C GLN A 327 5.79 12.50 4.02
N ARG A 328 6.45 12.50 5.17
CA ARG A 328 6.40 11.43 6.18
C ARG A 328 5.97 12.02 7.51
N ILE A 329 5.12 11.29 8.23
CA ILE A 329 4.78 11.62 9.62
C ILE A 329 4.85 10.36 10.48
N ASP A 330 5.38 10.51 11.69
CA ASP A 330 5.28 9.46 12.70
C ASP A 330 4.26 9.87 13.74
N LEU A 331 3.39 8.94 14.10
CA LEU A 331 2.23 9.15 14.96
C LEU A 331 2.29 8.24 16.17
N GLU A 332 2.14 8.79 17.36
CA GLU A 332 1.79 8.02 18.56
C GLU A 332 0.28 7.77 18.57
N LEU A 333 -0.13 6.51 18.41
CA LEU A 333 -1.50 6.06 18.59
C LEU A 333 -1.66 5.51 20.01
N ASN A 334 -2.22 6.33 20.89
CA ASN A 334 -2.56 5.93 22.24
C ASN A 334 -4.01 5.40 22.28
N THR A 335 -4.20 4.16 22.71
CA THR A 335 -5.50 3.47 22.75
C THR A 335 -6.20 3.55 24.11
N THR A 336 -5.80 4.49 24.98
CA THR A 336 -6.51 4.75 26.25
C THR A 336 -7.89 5.34 25.96
N ASN A 337 -8.92 4.69 26.47
CA ASN A 337 -10.31 5.15 26.35
C ASN A 337 -10.59 6.26 27.37
N ASP A 338 -10.20 7.46 27.04
CA ASP A 338 -10.36 8.66 27.88
C ASP A 338 -11.19 9.77 27.19
N GLY A 339 -11.75 9.47 26.01
CA GLY A 339 -12.50 10.42 25.19
C GLY A 339 -11.64 11.46 24.47
N LEU A 340 -10.30 11.43 24.68
CA LEU A 340 -9.34 12.29 24.01
C LEU A 340 -8.47 11.49 23.03
N ASN A 341 -7.86 10.40 23.50
CA ASN A 341 -7.01 9.54 22.70
C ASN A 341 -7.82 8.53 21.89
N ALA A 342 -8.78 7.85 22.53
CA ALA A 342 -9.66 6.88 21.89
C ALA A 342 -11.07 6.90 22.52
N TYR A 343 -12.03 6.38 21.75
CA TYR A 343 -13.45 6.29 22.16
C TYR A 343 -13.87 4.85 22.50
N GLY A 344 -12.93 3.96 22.75
CA GLY A 344 -13.17 2.59 23.16
C GLY A 344 -12.78 1.56 22.11
N GLU A 345 -12.94 0.28 22.48
CA GLU A 345 -12.59 -0.86 21.65
C GLU A 345 -13.55 -1.02 20.47
N GLY A 346 -13.03 -1.46 19.32
CA GLY A 346 -13.84 -1.64 18.11
C GLY A 346 -13.00 -2.04 16.90
N ALA A 347 -13.68 -2.08 15.77
CA ALA A 347 -13.08 -2.14 14.44
C ALA A 347 -13.33 -0.77 13.76
N TRP A 348 -12.37 0.14 13.90
CA TRP A 348 -12.49 1.52 13.48
C TRP A 348 -11.82 1.73 12.12
N LEU A 349 -12.49 2.38 11.18
CA LEU A 349 -11.92 2.64 9.85
C LEU A 349 -10.67 3.52 9.95
N LEU A 350 -9.75 3.27 9.04
CA LEU A 350 -8.56 4.07 8.76
C LEU A 350 -8.46 4.17 7.24
N HIS A 351 -8.53 5.39 6.69
CA HIS A 351 -8.56 5.59 5.24
C HIS A 351 -8.17 7.02 4.84
N ASP A 352 -7.85 7.23 3.58
CA ASP A 352 -7.80 8.56 2.98
C ASP A 352 -9.24 9.11 2.84
N HIS A 353 -9.48 10.32 3.31
CA HIS A 353 -10.81 10.96 3.26
C HIS A 353 -11.10 11.68 1.93
N ARG A 354 -10.27 11.50 0.91
CA ARG A 354 -10.65 11.82 -0.46
C ARG A 354 -11.57 10.71 -0.95
N GLU A 355 -12.79 11.02 -1.34
CA GLU A 355 -13.83 10.02 -1.60
C GLU A 355 -13.45 9.02 -2.71
N GLN A 356 -12.68 9.45 -3.71
CA GLN A 356 -12.15 8.53 -4.72
C GLN A 356 -11.19 7.49 -4.15
N ALA A 357 -10.46 7.81 -3.08
CA ALA A 357 -9.45 6.92 -2.50
C ALA A 357 -10.05 5.73 -1.74
N VAL A 358 -11.34 5.76 -1.45
CA VAL A 358 -12.10 4.63 -0.88
C VAL A 358 -12.82 3.81 -1.95
N THR A 359 -12.39 3.95 -3.19
CA THR A 359 -12.90 3.18 -4.34
C THR A 359 -11.75 2.48 -5.09
N SER A 360 -12.09 1.47 -5.87
CA SER A 360 -11.22 0.84 -6.87
C SER A 360 -11.85 1.08 -8.23
N ASN A 361 -11.25 1.96 -9.04
CA ASN A 361 -11.79 2.45 -10.31
C ASN A 361 -13.28 2.88 -10.19
N GLY A 362 -13.57 3.71 -9.16
CA GLY A 362 -14.91 4.24 -8.90
C GLY A 362 -15.88 3.26 -8.22
N ILE A 363 -15.50 2.01 -7.99
CA ILE A 363 -16.35 1.03 -7.31
C ILE A 363 -15.96 0.95 -5.84
N GLY A 364 -16.89 1.24 -4.95
CA GLY A 364 -16.73 1.21 -3.49
C GLY A 364 -17.54 0.10 -2.82
N PRO A 365 -17.11 -0.40 -1.63
CA PRO A 365 -15.86 -0.07 -0.97
C PRO A 365 -14.63 -0.62 -1.68
N GLY A 366 -13.55 0.16 -1.73
CA GLY A 366 -12.32 -0.17 -2.43
C GLY A 366 -11.13 0.63 -1.88
N GLY A 367 -10.12 0.84 -2.72
CA GLY A 367 -9.02 1.74 -2.45
C GLY A 367 -8.21 1.38 -1.20
N ASP A 368 -7.77 2.39 -0.47
CA ASP A 368 -6.85 2.24 0.67
C ASP A 368 -7.53 2.00 2.04
N ILE A 369 -8.83 1.68 2.03
CA ILE A 369 -9.57 1.38 3.26
C ILE A 369 -8.85 0.32 4.09
N SER A 370 -8.57 0.64 5.34
CA SER A 370 -8.04 -0.26 6.36
C SER A 370 -8.70 0.01 7.72
N MET A 371 -8.11 -0.46 8.81
CA MET A 371 -8.69 -0.32 10.15
C MET A 371 -7.64 -0.16 11.23
N VAL A 372 -7.97 0.62 12.26
CA VAL A 372 -7.47 0.41 13.62
C VAL A 372 -8.42 -0.57 14.30
N ILE A 373 -7.94 -1.76 14.62
CA ILE A 373 -8.78 -2.84 15.15
C ILE A 373 -8.24 -3.41 16.45
N TYR A 374 -9.11 -3.56 17.44
CA TYR A 374 -8.74 -4.23 18.69
C TYR A 374 -8.76 -5.74 18.52
N GLU A 375 -7.82 -6.44 19.14
CA GLU A 375 -7.61 -7.89 18.93
C GLU A 375 -8.87 -8.73 19.13
N ASN A 376 -9.73 -8.37 20.07
CA ASN A 376 -10.99 -9.05 20.37
C ASN A 376 -12.07 -8.86 19.30
N PHE A 377 -11.86 -7.94 18.34
CA PHE A 377 -12.72 -7.75 17.17
C PHE A 377 -12.21 -8.48 15.91
N LEU A 378 -11.13 -9.25 16.04
CA LEU A 378 -10.65 -10.12 14.97
C LEU A 378 -11.38 -11.48 15.02
N GLY A 379 -11.86 -11.91 13.86
CA GLY A 379 -12.41 -13.25 13.68
C GLY A 379 -11.32 -14.33 13.56
N PRO A 380 -11.71 -15.63 13.52
CA PRO A 380 -10.78 -16.76 13.48
C PRO A 380 -9.79 -16.76 12.31
N ARG A 381 -10.10 -16.05 11.22
CA ARG A 381 -9.25 -15.91 10.03
C ARG A 381 -8.44 -14.62 10.00
N GLY A 382 -8.38 -13.89 11.12
CA GLY A 382 -7.69 -12.60 11.22
C GLY A 382 -8.36 -11.44 10.47
N LEU A 383 -9.59 -11.63 9.98
CA LEU A 383 -10.41 -10.57 9.38
C LEU A 383 -11.29 -9.93 10.45
N PRO A 384 -11.72 -8.66 10.26
CA PRO A 384 -12.66 -8.02 11.17
C PRO A 384 -13.94 -8.84 11.35
N GLN A 385 -14.44 -8.88 12.59
CA GLN A 385 -15.77 -9.40 12.87
C GLN A 385 -16.81 -8.35 12.46
N THR A 386 -17.78 -8.76 11.65
CA THR A 386 -18.89 -7.90 11.28
C THR A 386 -19.99 -7.90 12.34
N VAL A 387 -20.61 -6.76 12.57
CA VAL A 387 -21.65 -6.60 13.59
C VAL A 387 -22.85 -7.47 13.27
N GLY A 388 -23.29 -8.27 14.25
CA GLY A 388 -24.49 -9.12 14.15
C GLY A 388 -24.38 -10.30 13.21
N GLY A 389 -23.21 -10.60 12.65
CA GLY A 389 -23.01 -11.71 11.72
C GLY A 389 -23.81 -11.61 10.41
N VAL A 390 -24.39 -10.45 10.12
CA VAL A 390 -25.31 -10.24 8.99
C VAL A 390 -24.55 -9.85 7.71
N GLN A 391 -23.38 -9.24 7.86
CA GLN A 391 -22.58 -8.77 6.73
C GLN A 391 -21.42 -9.73 6.44
N SER A 392 -21.19 -10.02 5.18
CA SER A 392 -20.08 -10.86 4.74
C SER A 392 -19.07 -10.03 3.96
N LEU A 393 -17.79 -10.14 4.31
CA LEU A 393 -16.71 -9.58 3.52
C LEU A 393 -16.37 -10.42 2.26
N ALA A 394 -16.95 -11.63 2.14
CA ALA A 394 -16.64 -12.55 1.06
C ALA A 394 -16.88 -11.98 -0.36
N PRO A 395 -17.96 -11.23 -0.63
CA PRO A 395 -18.19 -10.66 -1.96
C PRO A 395 -17.03 -9.75 -2.43
N TYR A 396 -16.47 -8.97 -1.52
CA TYR A 396 -15.39 -8.03 -1.83
C TYR A 396 -14.05 -8.71 -2.18
N PHE A 397 -13.90 -10.01 -1.89
CA PHE A 397 -12.75 -10.80 -2.33
C PHE A 397 -12.93 -11.41 -3.72
N SER A 398 -14.00 -11.07 -4.42
CA SER A 398 -14.27 -11.56 -5.78
C SER A 398 -13.91 -10.50 -6.83
N PRO A 399 -13.16 -10.87 -7.89
CA PRO A 399 -12.95 -9.98 -9.04
C PRO A 399 -14.25 -9.45 -9.66
N ALA A 400 -15.32 -10.26 -9.67
CA ALA A 400 -16.64 -9.89 -10.22
C ALA A 400 -17.26 -8.66 -9.53
N TYR A 401 -16.92 -8.41 -8.25
CA TYR A 401 -17.37 -7.20 -7.56
C TYR A 401 -16.80 -5.93 -8.22
N TYR A 402 -15.49 -5.91 -8.46
CA TYR A 402 -14.80 -4.76 -9.06
C TYR A 402 -14.96 -4.68 -10.59
N ALA A 403 -15.45 -5.74 -11.20
CA ALA A 403 -15.90 -5.72 -12.59
C ALA A 403 -17.34 -5.17 -12.76
N GLY A 404 -18.03 -4.85 -11.66
CA GLY A 404 -19.42 -4.39 -11.69
C GLY A 404 -20.43 -5.50 -12.00
N GLU A 405 -20.05 -6.76 -11.83
CA GLU A 405 -20.90 -7.93 -12.14
C GLU A 405 -21.77 -8.38 -10.96
N MET A 406 -21.62 -7.76 -9.79
CA MET A 406 -22.37 -8.07 -8.59
C MET A 406 -23.33 -6.94 -8.21
N PRO A 407 -24.43 -7.24 -7.49
CA PRO A 407 -25.36 -6.23 -6.99
C PRO A 407 -24.68 -5.15 -6.14
N VAL A 408 -25.08 -3.90 -6.32
CA VAL A 408 -24.48 -2.71 -5.68
C VAL A 408 -24.38 -2.81 -4.16
N PHE A 409 -25.40 -3.37 -3.50
CA PHE A 409 -25.47 -3.50 -2.04
C PHE A 409 -25.22 -4.92 -1.53
N ILE A 410 -24.52 -5.75 -2.33
CA ILE A 410 -24.17 -7.09 -1.88
C ILE A 410 -23.28 -7.01 -0.64
N GLY A 411 -23.51 -7.85 0.33
CA GLY A 411 -22.79 -7.84 1.60
C GLY A 411 -23.32 -6.86 2.65
N MET A 412 -24.26 -5.97 2.30
CA MET A 412 -24.86 -4.98 3.21
C MET A 412 -26.21 -5.41 3.82
N GLY A 413 -26.40 -6.71 4.01
CA GLY A 413 -27.55 -7.20 4.80
C GLY A 413 -28.89 -7.18 4.08
N GLY A 414 -28.95 -7.53 2.80
CA GLY A 414 -30.22 -7.77 2.08
C GLY A 414 -30.88 -6.54 1.47
N HIS A 415 -30.11 -5.47 1.26
CA HIS A 415 -30.56 -4.27 0.56
C HIS A 415 -30.53 -4.40 -0.97
N ASP A 416 -30.49 -5.64 -1.51
CA ASP A 416 -30.62 -5.95 -2.94
C ASP A 416 -31.90 -5.40 -3.57
N LEU A 417 -32.87 -4.98 -2.74
CA LEU A 417 -34.10 -4.34 -3.22
C LEU A 417 -33.84 -2.99 -3.92
N LEU A 418 -32.74 -2.34 -3.60
CA LEU A 418 -32.35 -1.05 -4.17
C LEU A 418 -31.38 -1.20 -5.34
N ASP A 419 -30.98 -2.43 -5.68
CA ASP A 419 -30.11 -2.69 -6.81
C ASP A 419 -30.81 -2.37 -8.13
N PRO A 420 -30.35 -1.39 -8.92
CA PRO A 420 -30.98 -1.04 -10.19
C PRO A 420 -30.92 -2.17 -11.23
N ASP A 421 -29.93 -3.05 -11.13
CA ASP A 421 -29.71 -4.16 -12.06
C ASP A 421 -30.43 -5.45 -11.62
N ARG A 422 -31.06 -5.44 -10.44
CA ARG A 422 -31.86 -6.57 -9.99
C ARG A 422 -33.00 -6.80 -10.98
N PRO A 423 -33.13 -8.00 -11.59
CA PRO A 423 -34.29 -8.31 -12.37
C PRO A 423 -35.54 -8.07 -11.52
N ARG A 424 -36.36 -7.10 -11.88
CA ARG A 424 -37.64 -6.88 -11.19
C ARG A 424 -38.33 -8.22 -11.18
N SER A 425 -38.40 -8.89 -10.03
CA SER A 425 -39.14 -10.14 -9.87
C SER A 425 -40.52 -9.84 -10.39
N GLY A 426 -40.81 -10.41 -11.54
CA GLY A 426 -41.97 -10.03 -12.32
C GLY A 426 -43.17 -10.00 -11.41
N GLY A 427 -43.87 -8.88 -11.40
CA GLY A 427 -45.11 -8.69 -10.69
C GLY A 427 -46.24 -9.54 -11.28
N SER A 428 -45.99 -10.85 -11.47
CA SER A 428 -46.98 -11.76 -12.01
C SER A 428 -48.09 -12.08 -11.01
N LYS A 429 -47.86 -11.90 -9.70
CA LYS A 429 -48.91 -12.22 -8.71
C LYS A 429 -49.82 -11.06 -8.40
N THR A 430 -49.38 -9.83 -8.48
CA THR A 430 -50.27 -8.66 -8.32
C THR A 430 -51.16 -8.44 -9.53
N TRP A 431 -50.70 -8.69 -10.74
CA TRP A 431 -51.51 -8.64 -11.94
C TRP A 431 -52.60 -9.72 -11.94
N LEU A 432 -52.28 -10.93 -11.51
CA LEU A 432 -53.26 -12.01 -11.33
C LEU A 432 -54.28 -11.69 -10.23
N PHE A 433 -53.90 -11.02 -9.16
CA PHE A 433 -54.79 -10.60 -8.10
C PHE A 433 -55.75 -9.51 -8.60
N TRP A 434 -55.27 -8.46 -9.27
CA TRP A 434 -56.09 -7.39 -9.79
C TRP A 434 -56.92 -7.83 -11.00
N SER A 435 -56.43 -8.69 -11.86
CA SER A 435 -57.25 -9.28 -12.94
C SER A 435 -58.33 -10.20 -12.40
N GLY A 436 -58.11 -10.95 -11.34
CA GLY A 436 -59.12 -11.73 -10.62
C GLY A 436 -60.18 -10.86 -9.96
N VAL A 437 -59.81 -9.77 -9.32
CA VAL A 437 -60.73 -8.79 -8.71
C VAL A 437 -61.56 -8.07 -9.78
N CYS A 438 -61.00 -7.69 -10.91
CA CYS A 438 -61.71 -7.08 -12.02
C CYS A 438 -62.69 -8.06 -12.69
N LEU A 439 -62.33 -9.34 -12.83
CA LEU A 439 -63.24 -10.39 -13.34
C LEU A 439 -64.44 -10.67 -12.39
N LEU A 440 -64.19 -10.71 -11.08
CA LEU A 440 -65.25 -10.84 -10.07
C LEU A 440 -66.18 -9.64 -10.06
N ALA A 441 -65.62 -8.39 -10.17
CA ALA A 441 -66.48 -7.20 -10.27
C ALA A 441 -67.32 -7.14 -11.55
N LEU A 442 -66.81 -7.61 -12.69
CA LEU A 442 -67.54 -7.74 -13.94
C LEU A 442 -68.61 -8.81 -13.85
N LEU A 443 -68.38 -9.95 -13.20
CA LEU A 443 -69.35 -10.99 -12.96
C LEU A 443 -70.46 -10.52 -12.03
N VAL A 444 -70.17 -9.72 -11.01
CA VAL A 444 -71.18 -9.13 -10.10
C VAL A 444 -72.03 -8.07 -10.82
N LEU A 445 -71.47 -7.33 -11.76
CA LEU A 445 -72.16 -6.31 -12.53
C LEU A 445 -73.06 -6.92 -13.66
N ILE A 446 -72.76 -8.08 -14.18
CA ILE A 446 -73.52 -8.77 -15.25
C ILE A 446 -74.59 -9.65 -14.67
N TRP A 447 -74.55 -10.10 -13.43
CA TRP A 447 -75.50 -10.97 -12.77
C TRP A 447 -76.90 -10.37 -12.65
N PRO A 448 -77.14 -9.07 -12.35
CA PRO A 448 -78.51 -8.53 -12.30
C PRO A 448 -79.19 -8.30 -13.66
N ALA A 449 -78.36 -8.21 -14.75
CA ALA A 449 -78.93 -7.91 -16.08
C ALA A 449 -79.64 -9.09 -16.74
N ARG A 450 -79.40 -10.34 -16.35
CA ARG A 450 -80.07 -11.55 -16.89
C ARG A 450 -81.34 -11.92 -16.20
N TRP A 451 -81.60 -11.38 -15.00
CA TRP A 451 -82.82 -11.72 -14.25
C TRP A 451 -84.03 -10.79 -14.57
N ARG A 452 -83.84 -9.71 -15.33
CA ARG A 452 -84.90 -8.78 -15.73
C ARG A 452 -85.44 -9.05 -17.12
N ARG A 453 -85.06 -10.13 -17.81
CA ARG A 453 -85.60 -10.50 -19.13
C ARG A 453 -86.46 -11.79 -19.14
N ALA A 454 -86.88 -12.27 -17.99
CA ALA A 454 -87.73 -13.43 -17.87
C ALA A 454 -88.94 -13.14 -16.92
N ARG A 455 -89.66 -12.07 -17.23
CA ARG A 455 -91.07 -11.87 -16.84
C ARG A 455 -91.71 -10.94 -17.84
#